data_c83c6a55d04caad2fbe0b9c66685be40
#
_entry.id   c83c6a55d04caad2fbe0b9c66685be40
#
_cell.length_a   1.000
_cell.length_b   1.000
_cell.length_c   1.000
_cell.angle_alpha   90.00
_cell.angle_beta   90.00
_cell.angle_gamma   90.00
#
_symmetry.space_group_name_H-M   'P 1'
#
loop_
_entity.id
_entity.type
_entity.pdbx_description
1 polymer ?
#
loop_
_entity_poly.entity_id
_entity_poly.type
_entity_poly.pdbx_seq_one_letter_code
_entity_poly.pdbx_strand_id
1 'polypeptide(L)'
;KAQVAQCAGMLRGLGVDKGDRVIIYMPMVPETAVAMLACARIGAVHSVVFGGFAANELATRIDDSLPKVIISASCGIEPGRVVPYKPLLDGAIEMSKHKPGACVILQREMETAELLPGRDHDWGEVMAAALPADCVPVLATDALYILYTSGTTGIPKGVVRDNGGHLVALKWSMKNIYDVDPGEVWWSASDVGWVVGHSYIVYAPLFHGATSILFEGKPVGTPDAGVFWRVIEQHKCVSLFTAPTAFRAIRKEDPDGVLLSKYDLSKFRILFLAGERADPDTIQWAEQQLRKPVIDHWWQTETGWPIASNCMGLGPLPVKYGSPTKAVP
;
A
#
# COMPACT_ATOMS: atom_id res chain seq x y z
N LYS A 1 6.87 13.84 9.12
CA LYS A 1 7.27 14.91 8.19
C LYS A 1 8.80 15.05 8.11
N ALA A 2 9.52 15.08 9.24
CA ALA A 2 10.98 15.22 9.26
C ALA A 2 11.66 14.11 8.45
N GLN A 3 11.34 12.85 8.70
CA GLN A 3 11.89 11.70 7.96
C GLN A 3 11.61 11.78 6.45
N VAL A 4 10.42 12.21 6.04
CA VAL A 4 10.08 12.40 4.63
C VAL A 4 10.93 13.50 3.99
N ALA A 5 11.13 14.63 4.68
CA ALA A 5 12.00 15.70 4.18
C ALA A 5 13.46 15.26 4.07
N GLN A 6 13.94 14.47 5.04
CA GLN A 6 15.30 13.92 5.05
C GLN A 6 15.50 12.88 3.94
N CYS A 7 14.55 11.95 3.77
CA CYS A 7 14.55 10.98 2.66
C CYS A 7 14.50 11.68 1.28
N ALA A 8 13.73 12.75 1.15
CA ALA A 8 13.71 13.57 -0.04
C ALA A 8 15.07 14.22 -0.31
N GLY A 9 15.77 14.69 0.73
CA GLY A 9 17.15 15.19 0.64
C GLY A 9 18.16 14.11 0.25
N MET A 10 18.01 12.91 0.81
CA MET A 10 18.81 11.74 0.41
C MET A 10 18.65 11.44 -1.10
N LEU A 11 17.41 11.39 -1.60
CA LEU A 11 17.15 11.17 -3.03
C LEU A 11 17.77 12.27 -3.90
N ARG A 12 17.70 13.54 -3.48
CA ARG A 12 18.39 14.65 -4.13
C ARG A 12 19.91 14.46 -4.17
N GLY A 13 20.49 14.03 -3.06
CA GLY A 13 21.92 13.73 -2.96
C GLY A 13 22.37 12.61 -3.89
N LEU A 14 21.47 11.67 -4.21
CA LEU A 14 21.67 10.61 -5.19
C LEU A 14 21.30 11.02 -6.63
N GLY A 15 21.04 12.30 -6.87
CA GLY A 15 20.78 12.87 -8.19
C GLY A 15 19.35 12.72 -8.71
N VAL A 16 18.38 12.43 -7.84
CA VAL A 16 16.96 12.34 -8.23
C VAL A 16 16.37 13.74 -8.31
N ASP A 17 15.82 14.09 -9.45
CA ASP A 17 15.13 15.35 -9.73
C ASP A 17 13.65 15.17 -10.05
N LYS A 18 12.92 16.29 -10.18
CA LYS A 18 11.52 16.29 -10.60
C LYS A 18 11.33 15.52 -11.91
N GLY A 19 10.40 14.57 -11.93
CA GLY A 19 10.08 13.72 -13.07
C GLY A 19 10.96 12.47 -13.22
N ASP A 20 12.04 12.33 -12.45
CA ASP A 20 12.82 11.10 -12.40
C ASP A 20 12.04 9.97 -11.72
N ARG A 21 12.33 8.72 -12.11
CA ARG A 21 11.69 7.54 -11.53
C ARG A 21 12.54 6.95 -10.43
N VAL A 22 11.84 6.50 -9.38
CA VAL A 22 12.40 5.75 -8.25
C VAL A 22 11.59 4.47 -8.08
N ILE A 23 12.22 3.32 -8.16
CA ILE A 23 11.57 2.06 -7.77
C ILE A 23 11.67 1.88 -6.25
N ILE A 24 10.58 1.43 -5.64
CA ILE A 24 10.49 1.07 -4.22
C ILE A 24 10.10 -0.41 -4.16
N TYR A 25 11.07 -1.27 -3.84
CA TYR A 25 10.92 -2.71 -3.68
C TYR A 25 11.15 -3.08 -2.22
N MET A 26 10.16 -2.82 -1.40
CA MET A 26 10.25 -2.88 0.06
C MET A 26 9.07 -3.66 0.67
N PRO A 27 9.24 -4.23 1.87
CA PRO A 27 8.14 -4.80 2.64
C PRO A 27 7.23 -3.71 3.23
N MET A 28 6.20 -4.14 3.98
CA MET A 28 5.23 -3.25 4.64
C MET A 28 5.80 -2.62 5.91
N VAL A 29 6.83 -1.78 5.75
CA VAL A 29 7.49 -1.04 6.83
C VAL A 29 7.29 0.48 6.68
N PRO A 30 7.39 1.27 7.74
CA PRO A 30 7.19 2.73 7.69
C PRO A 30 8.06 3.45 6.66
N GLU A 31 9.27 2.96 6.42
CA GLU A 31 10.23 3.50 5.47
C GLU A 31 9.71 3.45 4.03
N THR A 32 8.85 2.48 3.71
CA THR A 32 8.19 2.38 2.40
C THR A 32 7.27 3.59 2.16
N ALA A 33 6.44 3.92 3.14
CA ALA A 33 5.58 5.11 3.06
C ALA A 33 6.41 6.42 3.07
N VAL A 34 7.50 6.45 3.84
CA VAL A 34 8.45 7.58 3.85
C VAL A 34 9.05 7.79 2.45
N ALA A 35 9.49 6.72 1.79
CA ALA A 35 10.06 6.77 0.45
C ALA A 35 9.04 7.25 -0.61
N MET A 36 7.80 6.73 -0.58
CA MET A 36 6.71 7.19 -1.47
C MET A 36 6.46 8.69 -1.32
N LEU A 37 6.31 9.16 -0.08
CA LEU A 37 6.04 10.56 0.23
C LEU A 37 7.26 11.46 -0.06
N ALA A 38 8.49 10.94 0.07
CA ALA A 38 9.70 11.66 -0.27
C ALA A 38 9.80 11.90 -1.78
N CYS A 39 9.48 10.91 -2.61
CA CYS A 39 9.38 11.08 -4.06
C CYS A 39 8.35 12.15 -4.42
N ALA A 40 7.13 12.06 -3.86
CA ALA A 40 6.10 13.06 -4.07
C ALA A 40 6.55 14.48 -3.67
N ARG A 41 7.31 14.60 -2.56
CA ARG A 41 7.82 15.87 -2.04
C ARG A 41 8.75 16.60 -3.00
N ILE A 42 9.57 15.88 -3.76
CA ILE A 42 10.51 16.45 -4.76
C ILE A 42 9.98 16.38 -6.18
N GLY A 43 8.75 15.94 -6.39
CA GLY A 43 8.16 15.78 -7.72
C GLY A 43 8.73 14.63 -8.52
N ALA A 44 9.43 13.68 -7.89
CA ALA A 44 9.86 12.43 -8.52
C ALA A 44 8.68 11.46 -8.63
N VAL A 45 8.75 10.57 -9.61
CA VAL A 45 7.70 9.57 -9.89
C VAL A 45 8.11 8.24 -9.27
N HIS A 46 7.40 7.78 -8.24
CA HIS A 46 7.73 6.47 -7.67
C HIS A 46 7.00 5.33 -8.38
N SER A 47 7.60 4.14 -8.33
CA SER A 47 6.97 2.89 -8.74
C SER A 47 7.20 1.85 -7.64
N VAL A 48 6.15 1.54 -6.88
CA VAL A 48 6.24 0.52 -5.84
C VAL A 48 6.03 -0.84 -6.46
N VAL A 49 6.94 -1.76 -6.19
CA VAL A 49 6.89 -3.15 -6.65
C VAL A 49 6.59 -4.05 -5.45
N PHE A 50 5.58 -4.89 -5.58
CA PHE A 50 5.20 -5.84 -4.53
C PHE A 50 6.37 -6.74 -4.14
N GLY A 51 6.70 -6.80 -2.86
CA GLY A 51 7.86 -7.53 -2.33
C GLY A 51 7.81 -9.05 -2.49
N GLY A 52 6.66 -9.61 -2.87
CA GLY A 52 6.52 -11.03 -3.24
C GLY A 52 6.89 -11.36 -4.68
N PHE A 53 7.25 -10.35 -5.50
CA PHE A 53 7.60 -10.58 -6.90
C PHE A 53 9.00 -11.14 -7.08
N ALA A 54 9.14 -12.06 -8.04
CA ALA A 54 10.41 -12.64 -8.44
C ALA A 54 11.30 -11.63 -9.21
N ALA A 55 12.58 -11.94 -9.34
CA ALA A 55 13.57 -11.06 -9.96
C ALA A 55 13.21 -10.64 -11.41
N ASN A 56 12.66 -11.54 -12.23
CA ASN A 56 12.23 -11.25 -13.59
C ASN A 56 11.12 -10.20 -13.67
N GLU A 57 10.18 -10.21 -12.72
CA GLU A 57 9.10 -9.24 -12.64
C GLU A 57 9.63 -7.84 -12.26
N LEU A 58 10.62 -7.79 -11.37
CA LEU A 58 11.30 -6.54 -11.02
C LEU A 58 12.16 -6.04 -12.19
N ALA A 59 12.89 -6.92 -12.89
CA ALA A 59 13.70 -6.57 -14.06
C ALA A 59 12.87 -5.92 -15.17
N THR A 60 11.70 -6.46 -15.47
CA THR A 60 10.79 -5.89 -16.47
C THR A 60 10.40 -4.44 -16.11
N ARG A 61 10.15 -4.16 -14.83
CA ARG A 61 9.79 -2.82 -14.36
C ARG A 61 10.98 -1.86 -14.35
N ILE A 62 12.17 -2.37 -14.07
CA ILE A 62 13.42 -1.60 -14.19
C ILE A 62 13.62 -1.15 -15.64
N ASP A 63 13.46 -2.05 -16.60
CA ASP A 63 13.65 -1.75 -18.02
C ASP A 63 12.59 -0.80 -18.58
N ASP A 64 11.35 -0.86 -18.09
CA ASP A 64 10.28 0.02 -18.57
C ASP A 64 10.32 1.42 -17.93
N SER A 65 10.51 1.49 -16.60
CA SER A 65 10.48 2.76 -15.87
C SER A 65 11.82 3.51 -15.88
N LEU A 66 12.94 2.85 -16.18
CA LEU A 66 14.29 3.42 -16.18
C LEU A 66 14.61 4.21 -14.89
N PRO A 67 14.56 3.58 -13.71
CA PRO A 67 14.73 4.29 -12.45
C PRO A 67 16.17 4.79 -12.26
N LYS A 68 16.31 6.00 -11.70
CA LYS A 68 17.62 6.50 -11.24
C LYS A 68 18.10 5.78 -9.99
N VAL A 69 17.17 5.55 -9.06
CA VAL A 69 17.44 4.93 -7.76
C VAL A 69 16.42 3.82 -7.52
N ILE A 70 16.87 2.74 -6.90
CA ILE A 70 16.01 1.72 -6.33
C ILE A 70 16.16 1.73 -4.80
N ILE A 71 15.05 1.83 -4.10
CA ILE A 71 15.00 1.67 -2.64
C ILE A 71 14.50 0.27 -2.34
N SER A 72 15.22 -0.48 -1.50
CA SER A 72 14.88 -1.82 -1.10
C SER A 72 15.17 -2.08 0.38
N ALA A 73 14.90 -3.29 0.84
CA ALA A 73 15.28 -3.75 2.17
C ALA A 73 16.15 -5.02 2.06
N SER A 74 16.85 -5.35 3.12
CA SER A 74 17.60 -6.60 3.22
C SER A 74 16.67 -7.82 3.14
N CYS A 75 15.49 -7.73 3.79
CA CYS A 75 14.51 -8.82 3.81
C CYS A 75 13.08 -8.33 4.05
N GLY A 76 12.12 -9.20 3.75
CA GLY A 76 10.72 -9.13 4.18
C GLY A 76 10.37 -10.32 5.07
N ILE A 77 9.19 -10.28 5.72
CA ILE A 77 8.68 -11.35 6.58
C ILE A 77 7.42 -11.93 5.96
N GLU A 78 7.39 -13.26 5.85
CA GLU A 78 6.19 -14.04 5.54
C GLU A 78 5.90 -14.98 6.72
N PRO A 79 4.69 -15.52 6.87
CA PRO A 79 4.40 -16.46 7.94
C PRO A 79 5.41 -17.61 8.00
N GLY A 80 6.14 -17.70 9.12
CA GLY A 80 7.11 -18.74 9.39
C GLY A 80 8.46 -18.64 8.66
N ARG A 81 8.72 -17.55 7.89
CA ARG A 81 10.02 -17.39 7.20
C ARG A 81 10.41 -15.92 6.97
N VAL A 82 11.72 -15.69 6.92
CA VAL A 82 12.34 -14.48 6.39
C VAL A 82 12.61 -14.68 4.90
N VAL A 83 12.33 -13.66 4.09
CA VAL A 83 12.56 -13.67 2.64
C VAL A 83 13.64 -12.65 2.31
N PRO A 84 14.86 -13.08 1.89
CA PRO A 84 15.90 -12.15 1.46
C PRO A 84 15.49 -11.38 0.20
N TYR A 85 15.50 -10.04 0.25
CA TYR A 85 15.17 -9.21 -0.92
C TYR A 85 16.40 -8.88 -1.76
N LYS A 86 17.57 -8.75 -1.12
CA LYS A 86 18.81 -8.36 -1.82
C LYS A 86 19.18 -9.29 -2.97
N PRO A 87 19.14 -10.64 -2.83
CA PRO A 87 19.41 -11.55 -3.95
C PRO A 87 18.41 -11.39 -5.11
N LEU A 88 17.13 -11.10 -4.81
CA LEU A 88 16.12 -10.85 -5.84
C LEU A 88 16.37 -9.53 -6.57
N LEU A 89 16.76 -8.48 -5.85
CA LEU A 89 17.14 -7.19 -6.41
C LEU A 89 18.38 -7.32 -7.30
N ASP A 90 19.43 -7.99 -6.84
CA ASP A 90 20.67 -8.18 -7.60
C ASP A 90 20.41 -8.97 -8.88
N GLY A 91 19.67 -10.08 -8.80
CA GLY A 91 19.26 -10.86 -9.96
C GLY A 91 18.41 -10.05 -10.95
N ALA A 92 17.51 -9.19 -10.46
CA ALA A 92 16.72 -8.32 -11.32
C ALA A 92 17.58 -7.29 -12.05
N ILE A 93 18.52 -6.66 -11.36
CA ILE A 93 19.45 -5.69 -11.97
C ILE A 93 20.37 -6.39 -12.97
N GLU A 94 20.81 -7.61 -12.69
CA GLU A 94 21.63 -8.38 -13.64
C GLU A 94 20.87 -8.66 -14.94
N MET A 95 19.61 -9.11 -14.83
CA MET A 95 18.74 -9.42 -15.97
C MET A 95 18.33 -8.19 -16.79
N SER A 96 18.19 -7.02 -16.15
CA SER A 96 17.69 -5.81 -16.80
C SER A 96 18.75 -5.18 -17.73
N LYS A 97 18.29 -4.52 -18.80
CA LYS A 97 19.14 -3.73 -19.70
C LYS A 97 19.54 -2.41 -19.06
N HIS A 98 18.58 -1.75 -18.39
CA HIS A 98 18.84 -0.54 -17.64
C HIS A 98 19.49 -0.87 -16.30
N LYS A 99 20.49 -0.06 -15.90
CA LYS A 99 21.15 -0.18 -14.60
C LYS A 99 20.86 1.08 -13.79
N PRO A 100 20.28 0.96 -12.58
CA PRO A 100 20.08 2.11 -11.71
C PRO A 100 21.42 2.71 -11.29
N GLY A 101 21.44 4.03 -11.07
CA GLY A 101 22.65 4.72 -10.61
C GLY A 101 23.02 4.38 -9.17
N ALA A 102 22.03 4.07 -8.34
CA ALA A 102 22.23 3.68 -6.93
C ALA A 102 21.09 2.80 -6.43
N CYS A 103 21.40 1.98 -5.42
CA CYS A 103 20.43 1.26 -4.62
C CYS A 103 20.57 1.68 -3.16
N VAL A 104 19.45 1.93 -2.48
CA VAL A 104 19.41 2.23 -1.04
C VAL A 104 18.76 1.06 -0.31
N ILE A 105 19.46 0.46 0.63
CA ILE A 105 19.06 -0.79 1.29
C ILE A 105 18.79 -0.53 2.77
N LEU A 106 17.53 -0.73 3.18
CA LEU A 106 17.15 -0.76 4.59
C LEU A 106 17.60 -2.08 5.20
N GLN A 107 18.58 -2.05 6.09
CA GLN A 107 18.99 -3.23 6.85
C GLN A 107 17.96 -3.56 7.92
N ARG A 108 17.60 -4.83 8.03
CA ARG A 108 16.68 -5.34 9.05
C ARG A 108 17.38 -6.34 9.94
N GLU A 109 17.06 -6.31 11.24
CA GLU A 109 17.73 -7.16 12.27
C GLU A 109 17.60 -8.66 12.00
N MET A 110 16.49 -9.08 11.35
CA MET A 110 16.20 -10.49 11.06
C MET A 110 17.18 -11.09 10.05
N GLU A 111 17.65 -10.27 9.12
CA GLU A 111 18.64 -10.64 8.12
C GLU A 111 19.26 -9.40 7.51
N THR A 112 20.58 -9.29 7.56
CA THR A 112 21.34 -8.21 6.93
C THR A 112 21.83 -8.63 5.53
N ALA A 113 21.90 -7.68 4.62
CA ALA A 113 22.36 -7.90 3.27
C ALA A 113 23.78 -7.35 3.08
N GLU A 114 24.59 -8.04 2.29
CA GLU A 114 25.86 -7.52 1.80
C GLU A 114 25.62 -6.41 0.76
N LEU A 115 26.30 -5.28 0.92
CA LEU A 115 26.18 -4.13 0.04
C LEU A 115 27.30 -4.14 -0.99
N LEU A 116 26.94 -3.99 -2.27
CA LEU A 116 27.92 -3.90 -3.36
C LEU A 116 28.54 -2.49 -3.40
N PRO A 117 29.86 -2.36 -3.22
CA PRO A 117 30.52 -1.06 -3.26
C PRO A 117 30.28 -0.31 -4.58
N GLY A 118 30.05 1.01 -4.47
CA GLY A 118 29.83 1.89 -5.65
C GLY A 118 28.42 1.87 -6.21
N ARG A 119 27.54 0.95 -5.76
CA ARG A 119 26.13 0.92 -6.15
C ARG A 119 25.18 1.00 -4.96
N ASP A 120 25.46 0.22 -3.90
CA ASP A 120 24.56 0.06 -2.79
C ASP A 120 24.94 0.97 -1.62
N HIS A 121 23.94 1.57 -1.00
CA HIS A 121 24.07 2.46 0.16
C HIS A 121 23.22 1.92 1.30
N ASP A 122 23.74 1.99 2.52
CA ASP A 122 22.93 1.71 3.71
C ASP A 122 21.92 2.84 3.95
N TRP A 123 20.64 2.48 4.13
CA TRP A 123 19.56 3.44 4.38
C TRP A 123 19.86 4.36 5.58
N GLY A 124 20.30 3.78 6.70
CA GLY A 124 20.59 4.54 7.91
C GLY A 124 21.70 5.55 7.73
N GLU A 125 22.78 5.14 7.06
CA GLU A 125 23.94 6.01 6.79
C GLU A 125 23.59 7.19 5.87
N VAL A 126 22.94 6.91 4.71
CA VAL A 126 22.59 7.97 3.76
C VAL A 126 21.47 8.88 4.29
N MET A 127 20.56 8.35 5.09
CA MET A 127 19.56 9.16 5.80
C MET A 127 20.20 10.08 6.81
N ALA A 128 21.14 9.59 7.62
CA ALA A 128 21.84 10.38 8.64
C ALA A 128 22.67 11.52 8.02
N ALA A 129 23.25 11.30 6.85
CA ALA A 129 24.06 12.29 6.13
C ALA A 129 23.21 13.31 5.35
N ALA A 130 21.94 13.02 5.08
CA ALA A 130 21.10 13.85 4.23
C ALA A 130 20.61 15.11 4.93
N LEU A 131 20.64 16.24 4.24
CA LEU A 131 19.93 17.46 4.63
C LEU A 131 18.47 17.38 4.15
N PRO A 132 17.49 17.84 4.96
CA PRO A 132 16.10 17.85 4.55
C PRO A 132 15.87 18.68 3.27
N ALA A 133 15.12 18.15 2.31
CA ALA A 133 14.72 18.89 1.12
C ALA A 133 13.33 19.51 1.28
N ASP A 134 13.12 20.67 0.69
CA ASP A 134 11.81 21.35 0.63
C ASP A 134 10.88 20.71 -0.41
N CYS A 135 9.58 21.07 -0.33
CA CYS A 135 8.59 20.67 -1.33
C CYS A 135 8.83 21.38 -2.65
N VAL A 136 8.73 20.63 -3.74
CA VAL A 136 8.79 21.18 -5.10
C VAL A 136 7.37 21.38 -5.63
N PRO A 137 7.05 22.54 -6.21
CA PRO A 137 5.77 22.74 -6.87
C PRO A 137 5.61 21.80 -8.08
N VAL A 138 4.43 21.17 -8.16
CA VAL A 138 4.05 20.30 -9.27
C VAL A 138 2.70 20.76 -9.85
N LEU A 139 2.48 20.48 -11.13
CA LEU A 139 1.17 20.66 -11.74
C LEU A 139 0.23 19.55 -11.29
N ALA A 140 -1.07 19.81 -11.31
CA ALA A 140 -2.09 18.80 -11.02
C ALA A 140 -1.98 17.58 -11.97
N THR A 141 -1.52 17.81 -13.18
CA THR A 141 -1.31 16.80 -14.23
C THR A 141 0.06 16.14 -14.22
N ASP A 142 1.00 16.60 -13.38
CA ASP A 142 2.30 15.92 -13.26
C ASP A 142 2.11 14.52 -12.67
N ALA A 143 2.92 13.57 -13.14
CA ALA A 143 2.88 12.20 -12.66
C ALA A 143 3.31 12.09 -11.19
N LEU A 144 2.56 11.33 -10.40
CA LEU A 144 2.85 11.00 -9.01
C LEU A 144 3.51 9.62 -8.89
N TYR A 145 2.93 8.62 -9.56
CA TYR A 145 3.46 7.27 -9.54
C TYR A 145 3.15 6.49 -10.83
N ILE A 146 3.88 5.39 -11.01
CA ILE A 146 3.61 4.35 -12.01
C ILE A 146 3.30 3.06 -11.28
N LEU A 147 2.14 2.46 -11.53
CA LEU A 147 1.76 1.16 -10.97
C LEU A 147 1.46 0.17 -12.09
N TYR A 148 2.16 -0.96 -12.07
CA TYR A 148 2.06 -1.97 -13.13
C TYR A 148 0.92 -2.94 -12.89
N THR A 149 0.13 -3.20 -13.95
CA THR A 149 -0.88 -4.25 -14.00
C THR A 149 -0.39 -5.42 -14.87
N SER A 150 -0.98 -6.60 -14.69
CA SER A 150 -0.59 -7.81 -15.42
C SER A 150 -0.79 -7.75 -16.95
N GLY A 151 -1.49 -6.75 -17.45
CA GLY A 151 -1.75 -6.56 -18.88
C GLY A 151 -2.43 -7.75 -19.56
N THR A 152 -3.34 -7.50 -20.49
CA THR A 152 -4.05 -8.55 -21.25
C THR A 152 -3.15 -9.31 -22.23
N THR A 153 -1.97 -8.78 -22.52
CA THR A 153 -0.99 -9.35 -23.48
C THR A 153 0.17 -10.08 -22.79
N GLY A 154 0.12 -10.24 -21.47
CA GLY A 154 1.21 -10.84 -20.68
C GLY A 154 2.38 -9.90 -20.37
N ILE A 155 2.44 -8.73 -21.01
CA ILE A 155 3.44 -7.69 -20.69
C ILE A 155 2.82 -6.73 -19.68
N PRO A 156 3.48 -6.47 -18.53
CA PRO A 156 3.00 -5.50 -17.55
C PRO A 156 2.82 -4.11 -18.17
N LYS A 157 1.70 -3.45 -17.85
CA LYS A 157 1.39 -2.09 -18.31
C LYS A 157 1.47 -1.13 -17.14
N GLY A 158 2.26 -0.07 -17.26
CA GLY A 158 2.40 0.98 -16.26
C GLY A 158 1.23 1.97 -16.32
N VAL A 159 0.40 1.95 -15.31
CA VAL A 159 -0.64 2.97 -15.09
C VAL A 159 0.01 4.19 -14.47
N VAL A 160 0.03 5.30 -15.18
CA VAL A 160 0.55 6.58 -14.68
C VAL A 160 -0.56 7.35 -13.97
N ARG A 161 -0.32 7.73 -12.73
CA ARG A 161 -1.25 8.47 -11.90
C ARG A 161 -0.82 9.92 -11.75
N ASP A 162 -1.74 10.86 -11.98
CA ASP A 162 -1.54 12.28 -11.76
C ASP A 162 -1.62 12.68 -10.27
N ASN A 163 -1.14 13.88 -9.95
CA ASN A 163 -1.19 14.41 -8.58
C ASN A 163 -2.60 14.93 -8.21
N GLY A 164 -3.14 15.86 -8.99
CA GLY A 164 -4.28 16.65 -8.56
C GLY A 164 -5.60 15.91 -8.59
N GLY A 165 -5.93 15.26 -9.71
CA GLY A 165 -7.20 14.53 -9.86
C GLY A 165 -7.28 13.37 -8.86
N HIS A 166 -6.17 12.66 -8.69
CA HIS A 166 -6.10 11.56 -7.73
C HIS A 166 -6.37 12.03 -6.29
N LEU A 167 -5.69 13.09 -5.83
CA LEU A 167 -5.86 13.59 -4.47
C LEU A 167 -7.27 14.13 -4.20
N VAL A 168 -7.90 14.79 -5.18
CA VAL A 168 -9.31 15.24 -5.06
C VAL A 168 -10.25 14.05 -4.86
N ALA A 169 -10.13 13.03 -5.71
CA ALA A 169 -10.94 11.81 -5.61
C ALA A 169 -10.73 11.08 -4.27
N LEU A 170 -9.48 10.95 -3.83
CA LEU A 170 -9.16 10.30 -2.56
C LEU A 170 -9.71 11.05 -1.35
N LYS A 171 -9.56 12.37 -1.31
CA LYS A 171 -10.10 13.17 -0.22
C LYS A 171 -11.62 13.10 -0.16
N TRP A 172 -12.28 13.17 -1.32
CA TRP A 172 -13.73 13.03 -1.41
C TRP A 172 -14.19 11.63 -0.92
N SER A 173 -13.48 10.58 -1.31
CA SER A 173 -13.86 9.20 -0.98
C SER A 173 -13.74 8.89 0.51
N MET A 174 -12.73 9.41 1.22
CA MET A 174 -12.56 9.14 2.65
C MET A 174 -13.78 9.56 3.47
N LYS A 175 -14.34 10.74 3.19
CA LYS A 175 -15.55 11.21 3.88
C LYS A 175 -16.81 10.56 3.33
N ASN A 176 -17.00 10.55 2.01
CA ASN A 176 -18.31 10.27 1.43
C ASN A 176 -18.53 8.76 1.18
N ILE A 177 -17.49 8.00 0.84
CA ILE A 177 -17.61 6.54 0.66
C ILE A 177 -17.36 5.84 2.00
N TYR A 178 -16.24 6.14 2.66
CA TYR A 178 -15.76 5.36 3.81
C TYR A 178 -16.25 5.88 5.17
N ASP A 179 -16.87 7.05 5.22
CA ASP A 179 -17.38 7.72 6.43
C ASP A 179 -16.33 7.81 7.54
N VAL A 180 -15.14 8.24 7.15
CA VAL A 180 -14.02 8.48 8.07
C VAL A 180 -13.82 9.97 8.24
N ASP A 181 -13.65 10.43 9.47
CA ASP A 181 -13.34 11.82 9.80
C ASP A 181 -11.83 12.03 10.09
N PRO A 182 -11.32 13.26 9.91
CA PRO A 182 -9.98 13.61 10.34
C PRO A 182 -9.75 13.26 11.82
N GLY A 183 -8.59 12.67 12.13
CA GLY A 183 -8.23 12.22 13.48
C GLY A 183 -8.66 10.79 13.82
N GLU A 184 -9.57 10.18 13.04
CA GLU A 184 -9.95 8.79 13.22
C GLU A 184 -8.88 7.83 12.70
N VAL A 185 -8.93 6.57 13.18
CA VAL A 185 -8.01 5.51 12.76
C VAL A 185 -8.67 4.65 11.69
N TRP A 186 -8.07 4.68 10.52
CA TRP A 186 -8.43 3.90 9.34
C TRP A 186 -7.42 2.78 9.12
N TRP A 187 -7.90 1.60 8.72
CA TRP A 187 -7.02 0.51 8.34
C TRP A 187 -7.39 -0.08 6.98
N SER A 188 -6.47 -0.01 6.04
CA SER A 188 -6.52 -0.79 4.81
C SER A 188 -5.54 -1.95 4.93
N ALA A 189 -6.07 -3.16 5.21
CA ALA A 189 -5.26 -4.37 5.34
C ALA A 189 -4.94 -4.94 3.95
N SER A 190 -4.00 -4.30 3.29
CA SER A 190 -3.49 -4.62 1.96
C SER A 190 -1.99 -4.32 1.92
N ASP A 191 -1.39 -4.34 0.74
CA ASP A 191 0.02 -4.06 0.52
C ASP A 191 0.19 -2.79 -0.33
N VAL A 192 1.24 -2.01 -0.03
CA VAL A 192 1.57 -0.77 -0.77
C VAL A 192 1.95 -1.03 -2.23
N GLY A 193 2.35 -2.24 -2.59
CA GLY A 193 2.59 -2.65 -3.97
C GLY A 193 1.33 -2.77 -4.83
N TRP A 194 0.14 -2.64 -4.23
CA TRP A 194 -1.14 -2.62 -4.94
C TRP A 194 -1.77 -1.24 -4.94
N VAL A 195 -2.72 -1.00 -5.86
CA VAL A 195 -3.43 0.29 -5.94
C VAL A 195 -4.15 0.64 -4.64
N VAL A 196 -4.69 -0.36 -3.94
CA VAL A 196 -5.28 -0.18 -2.60
C VAL A 196 -4.28 0.44 -1.63
N GLY A 197 -3.05 -0.04 -1.64
CA GLY A 197 -2.01 0.46 -0.75
C GLY A 197 -1.61 1.90 -1.07
N HIS A 198 -1.42 2.23 -2.35
CA HIS A 198 -1.18 3.61 -2.76
C HIS A 198 -2.31 4.53 -2.30
N SER A 199 -3.53 4.21 -2.71
CA SER A 199 -4.70 5.06 -2.47
C SER A 199 -5.08 5.12 -1.00
N TYR A 200 -5.20 3.96 -0.31
CA TYR A 200 -5.89 3.87 0.98
C TYR A 200 -5.02 3.38 2.16
N ILE A 201 -3.73 3.11 1.96
CA ILE A 201 -2.77 3.02 3.07
C ILE A 201 -2.01 4.35 3.20
N VAL A 202 -1.53 4.93 2.07
CA VAL A 202 -0.62 6.08 2.12
C VAL A 202 -1.37 7.39 1.83
N TYR A 203 -1.88 7.59 0.61
CA TYR A 203 -2.30 8.94 0.19
C TYR A 203 -3.63 9.41 0.80
N ALA A 204 -4.71 8.65 0.68
CA ALA A 204 -6.03 9.09 1.12
C ALA A 204 -6.12 9.39 2.61
N PRO A 205 -5.73 8.47 3.52
CA PRO A 205 -5.88 8.72 4.96
C PRO A 205 -5.00 9.89 5.41
N LEU A 206 -3.74 9.96 4.95
CA LEU A 206 -2.83 11.04 5.35
C LEU A 206 -3.28 12.40 4.81
N PHE A 207 -3.76 12.46 3.56
CA PHE A 207 -4.28 13.69 2.96
C PHE A 207 -5.60 14.13 3.59
N HIS A 208 -6.42 13.19 4.06
CA HIS A 208 -7.65 13.45 4.78
C HIS A 208 -7.41 13.90 6.23
N GLY A 209 -6.27 13.60 6.82
CA GLY A 209 -5.94 13.87 8.22
C GLY A 209 -6.33 12.73 9.17
N ALA A 210 -6.56 11.54 8.64
CA ALA A 210 -6.78 10.33 9.42
C ALA A 210 -5.44 9.66 9.81
N THR A 211 -5.48 8.75 10.79
CA THR A 211 -4.37 7.87 11.10
C THR A 211 -4.50 6.60 10.27
N SER A 212 -3.44 6.24 9.56
CA SER A 212 -3.36 4.99 8.79
C SER A 212 -2.53 3.95 9.51
N ILE A 213 -2.96 2.68 9.45
CA ILE A 213 -2.19 1.54 9.96
C ILE A 213 -1.43 0.90 8.81
N LEU A 214 -0.12 0.74 9.00
CA LEU A 214 0.74 -0.07 8.16
C LEU A 214 0.99 -1.40 8.90
N PHE A 215 0.65 -2.51 8.26
CA PHE A 215 0.66 -3.82 8.90
C PHE A 215 1.50 -4.82 8.09
N GLU A 216 2.62 -5.25 8.65
CA GLU A 216 3.43 -6.33 8.08
C GLU A 216 2.96 -7.67 8.64
N GLY A 217 1.89 -8.24 8.05
CA GLY A 217 1.31 -9.51 8.48
C GLY A 217 0.27 -10.01 7.51
N LYS A 218 -0.32 -11.15 7.83
CA LYS A 218 -1.36 -11.80 7.04
C LYS A 218 -2.62 -11.97 7.88
N PRO A 219 -3.80 -12.17 7.27
CA PRO A 219 -5.07 -12.34 8.02
C PRO A 219 -5.11 -13.61 8.87
N VAL A 220 -4.24 -14.57 8.57
CA VAL A 220 -4.04 -15.82 9.32
C VAL A 220 -2.55 -16.12 9.47
N GLY A 221 -2.18 -16.90 10.49
CA GLY A 221 -0.78 -17.31 10.70
C GLY A 221 0.16 -16.20 11.23
N THR A 222 -0.38 -15.05 11.72
CA THR A 222 0.42 -13.95 12.30
C THR A 222 -0.17 -13.35 13.59
N PRO A 223 -0.30 -14.10 14.69
CA PRO A 223 -0.03 -15.53 14.84
C PRO A 223 -1.22 -16.42 14.48
N ASP A 224 -2.45 -15.90 14.44
CA ASP A 224 -3.70 -16.64 14.23
C ASP A 224 -4.76 -15.80 13.49
N ALA A 225 -5.94 -16.35 13.26
CA ALA A 225 -7.06 -15.66 12.58
C ALA A 225 -7.71 -14.53 13.41
N GLY A 226 -7.28 -14.32 14.65
CA GLY A 226 -7.72 -13.20 15.50
C GLY A 226 -6.92 -11.92 15.30
N VAL A 227 -5.86 -11.95 14.48
CA VAL A 227 -4.95 -10.81 14.32
C VAL A 227 -5.65 -9.52 13.89
N PHE A 228 -6.62 -9.59 12.97
CA PHE A 228 -7.35 -8.42 12.51
C PHE A 228 -8.15 -7.77 13.64
N TRP A 229 -8.80 -8.58 14.47
CA TRP A 229 -9.59 -8.11 15.60
C TRP A 229 -8.71 -7.46 16.67
N ARG A 230 -7.53 -8.05 16.94
CA ARG A 230 -6.53 -7.49 17.85
C ARG A 230 -6.05 -6.12 17.38
N VAL A 231 -5.73 -5.95 16.09
CA VAL A 231 -5.28 -4.68 15.52
C VAL A 231 -6.40 -3.62 15.60
N ILE A 232 -7.63 -4.00 15.27
CA ILE A 232 -8.80 -3.10 15.37
C ILE A 232 -9.00 -2.62 16.80
N GLU A 233 -8.98 -3.53 17.78
CA GLU A 233 -9.12 -3.17 19.21
C GLU A 233 -7.97 -2.30 19.68
N GLN A 234 -6.72 -2.73 19.43
CA GLN A 234 -5.51 -2.05 19.92
C GLN A 234 -5.42 -0.60 19.43
N HIS A 235 -5.79 -0.37 18.18
CA HIS A 235 -5.67 0.95 17.54
C HIS A 235 -7.00 1.70 17.46
N LYS A 236 -8.11 1.13 17.97
CA LYS A 236 -9.44 1.74 17.91
C LYS A 236 -9.86 2.08 16.48
N CYS A 237 -9.59 1.18 15.53
CA CYS A 237 -9.94 1.38 14.13
C CYS A 237 -11.45 1.55 13.97
N VAL A 238 -11.85 2.59 13.24
CA VAL A 238 -13.27 2.84 12.95
C VAL A 238 -13.74 2.06 11.71
N SER A 239 -12.84 1.76 10.79
CA SER A 239 -13.16 1.07 9.55
C SER A 239 -11.99 0.21 9.07
N LEU A 240 -12.30 -0.92 8.44
CA LEU A 240 -11.36 -1.82 7.80
C LEU A 240 -11.70 -1.95 6.32
N PHE A 241 -10.67 -1.88 5.48
CA PHE A 241 -10.76 -2.23 4.07
C PHE A 241 -9.80 -3.39 3.76
N THR A 242 -10.30 -4.47 3.17
CA THR A 242 -9.48 -5.62 2.78
C THR A 242 -10.09 -6.38 1.59
N ALA A 243 -9.45 -7.48 1.18
CA ALA A 243 -9.96 -8.34 0.11
C ALA A 243 -10.89 -9.43 0.69
N PRO A 244 -11.89 -9.89 -0.10
CA PRO A 244 -12.75 -11.02 0.29
C PRO A 244 -11.96 -12.30 0.63
N THR A 245 -10.84 -12.55 -0.05
CA THR A 245 -9.93 -13.66 0.24
C THR A 245 -9.42 -13.67 1.67
N ALA A 246 -9.16 -12.49 2.28
CA ALA A 246 -8.74 -12.39 3.67
C ALA A 246 -9.85 -12.90 4.61
N PHE A 247 -11.11 -12.50 4.35
CA PHE A 247 -12.25 -12.96 5.15
C PHE A 247 -12.57 -14.44 4.94
N ARG A 248 -12.41 -14.97 3.73
CA ARG A 248 -12.51 -16.42 3.50
C ARG A 248 -11.44 -17.20 4.27
N ALA A 249 -10.21 -16.69 4.32
CA ALA A 249 -9.14 -17.31 5.10
C ALA A 249 -9.45 -17.30 6.61
N ILE A 250 -9.92 -16.17 7.15
CA ILE A 250 -10.33 -16.04 8.55
C ILE A 250 -11.49 -17.01 8.85
N ARG A 251 -12.54 -17.00 8.00
CA ARG A 251 -13.70 -17.90 8.17
C ARG A 251 -13.32 -19.37 8.19
N LYS A 252 -12.33 -19.76 7.39
CA LYS A 252 -11.85 -21.16 7.36
C LYS A 252 -11.21 -21.57 8.68
N GLU A 253 -10.50 -20.67 9.34
CA GLU A 253 -9.78 -20.92 10.59
C GLU A 253 -10.67 -20.70 11.84
N ASP A 254 -11.59 -19.73 11.77
CA ASP A 254 -12.49 -19.32 12.87
C ASP A 254 -13.93 -19.16 12.37
N PRO A 255 -14.60 -20.24 11.93
CA PRO A 255 -15.93 -20.17 11.32
C PRO A 255 -17.01 -19.64 12.28
N ASP A 256 -16.87 -19.90 13.57
CA ASP A 256 -17.83 -19.51 14.61
C ASP A 256 -17.49 -18.16 15.28
N GLY A 257 -16.39 -17.50 14.89
CA GLY A 257 -15.97 -16.21 15.45
C GLY A 257 -15.48 -16.27 16.90
N VAL A 258 -14.94 -17.42 17.32
CA VAL A 258 -14.46 -17.62 18.70
C VAL A 258 -13.29 -16.68 19.00
N LEU A 259 -12.39 -16.46 18.05
CA LEU A 259 -11.29 -15.53 18.21
C LEU A 259 -11.77 -14.08 18.18
N LEU A 260 -12.72 -13.76 17.30
CA LEU A 260 -13.33 -12.42 17.22
C LEU A 260 -13.97 -12.01 18.56
N SER A 261 -14.64 -12.94 19.21
CA SER A 261 -15.35 -12.66 20.48
C SER A 261 -14.44 -12.23 21.64
N LYS A 262 -13.12 -12.40 21.52
CA LYS A 262 -12.13 -12.03 22.53
C LYS A 262 -11.76 -10.55 22.51
N TYR A 263 -12.19 -9.78 21.50
CA TYR A 263 -11.75 -8.41 21.25
C TYR A 263 -12.92 -7.41 21.29
N ASP A 264 -12.65 -6.20 21.80
CA ASP A 264 -13.60 -5.10 21.81
C ASP A 264 -13.61 -4.35 20.49
N LEU A 265 -14.63 -4.59 19.67
CA LEU A 265 -14.85 -3.91 18.40
C LEU A 265 -15.89 -2.78 18.50
N SER A 266 -16.13 -2.20 19.66
CA SER A 266 -17.18 -1.19 19.90
C SER A 266 -16.99 0.08 19.07
N LYS A 267 -15.73 0.46 18.75
CA LYS A 267 -15.41 1.61 17.89
C LYS A 267 -15.47 1.30 16.41
N PHE A 268 -15.41 0.04 16.04
CA PHE A 268 -15.45 -0.40 14.65
C PHE A 268 -16.86 -0.24 14.07
N ARG A 269 -16.97 0.39 12.89
CA ARG A 269 -18.25 0.73 12.27
C ARG A 269 -18.55 -0.06 11.01
N ILE A 270 -17.56 -0.22 10.12
CA ILE A 270 -17.80 -0.66 8.74
C ILE A 270 -16.63 -1.50 8.25
N LEU A 271 -16.95 -2.59 7.53
CA LEU A 271 -15.99 -3.35 6.72
C LEU A 271 -16.23 -3.04 5.24
N PHE A 272 -15.16 -2.73 4.50
CA PHE A 272 -15.15 -2.61 3.04
C PHE A 272 -14.36 -3.74 2.40
N LEU A 273 -14.91 -4.31 1.32
CA LEU A 273 -14.30 -5.40 0.55
C LEU A 273 -14.14 -4.99 -0.90
N ALA A 274 -12.97 -5.26 -1.51
CA ALA A 274 -12.71 -5.10 -2.94
C ALA A 274 -11.52 -5.94 -3.41
N GLY A 275 -11.22 -5.88 -4.72
CA GLY A 275 -10.12 -6.58 -5.36
C GLY A 275 -10.56 -7.82 -6.12
N GLU A 276 -11.65 -8.41 -5.73
CA GLU A 276 -12.39 -9.47 -6.40
C GLU A 276 -13.87 -9.38 -6.00
N ARG A 277 -14.74 -10.10 -6.70
CA ARG A 277 -16.14 -10.14 -6.32
C ARG A 277 -16.30 -10.78 -4.93
N ALA A 278 -16.92 -10.05 -4.01
CA ALA A 278 -17.30 -10.60 -2.73
C ALA A 278 -18.53 -11.49 -2.91
N ASP A 279 -18.39 -12.79 -2.62
CA ASP A 279 -19.51 -13.73 -2.70
C ASP A 279 -20.50 -13.47 -1.54
N PRO A 280 -21.82 -13.67 -1.78
CA PRO A 280 -22.85 -13.40 -0.81
C PRO A 280 -22.64 -14.11 0.54
N ASP A 281 -22.15 -15.35 0.52
CA ASP A 281 -21.97 -16.16 1.74
C ASP A 281 -20.86 -15.59 2.62
N THR A 282 -19.79 -15.06 2.02
CA THR A 282 -18.71 -14.40 2.76
C THR A 282 -19.18 -13.09 3.37
N ILE A 283 -19.97 -12.29 2.64
CA ILE A 283 -20.54 -11.03 3.15
C ILE A 283 -21.48 -11.32 4.31
N GLN A 284 -22.41 -12.25 4.16
CA GLN A 284 -23.40 -12.61 5.19
C GLN A 284 -22.72 -13.14 6.46
N TRP A 285 -21.72 -14.01 6.30
CA TRP A 285 -20.94 -14.51 7.44
C TRP A 285 -20.24 -13.35 8.18
N ALA A 286 -19.58 -12.46 7.44
CA ALA A 286 -18.88 -11.32 8.03
C ALA A 286 -19.84 -10.37 8.77
N GLU A 287 -21.02 -10.07 8.19
CA GLU A 287 -22.05 -9.26 8.84
C GLU A 287 -22.59 -9.91 10.12
N GLN A 288 -22.81 -11.21 10.10
CA GLN A 288 -23.27 -11.96 11.26
C GLN A 288 -22.26 -11.93 12.41
N GLN A 289 -20.97 -12.12 12.08
CA GLN A 289 -19.90 -12.13 13.07
C GLN A 289 -19.61 -10.72 13.62
N LEU A 290 -19.48 -9.75 12.74
CA LEU A 290 -19.13 -8.37 13.11
C LEU A 290 -20.32 -7.58 13.68
N ARG A 291 -21.54 -7.93 13.30
CA ARG A 291 -22.78 -7.14 13.55
C ARG A 291 -22.63 -5.70 13.04
N LYS A 292 -21.96 -5.52 11.92
CA LYS A 292 -21.67 -4.24 11.27
C LYS A 292 -21.90 -4.38 9.77
N PRO A 293 -22.19 -3.27 9.05
CA PRO A 293 -22.30 -3.30 7.59
C PRO A 293 -21.01 -3.81 6.93
N VAL A 294 -21.17 -4.65 5.92
CA VAL A 294 -20.10 -5.12 5.03
C VAL A 294 -20.39 -4.63 3.61
N ILE A 295 -19.53 -3.78 3.10
CA ILE A 295 -19.73 -3.08 1.84
C ILE A 295 -18.78 -3.65 0.79
N ASP A 296 -19.36 -4.34 -0.20
CA ASP A 296 -18.65 -4.66 -1.44
C ASP A 296 -18.60 -3.41 -2.31
N HIS A 297 -17.42 -3.09 -2.86
CA HIS A 297 -17.27 -1.98 -3.79
C HIS A 297 -16.30 -2.34 -4.91
N TRP A 298 -16.49 -1.73 -6.07
CA TRP A 298 -15.77 -2.08 -7.29
C TRP A 298 -14.92 -0.94 -7.82
N TRP A 299 -13.66 -1.24 -8.11
CA TRP A 299 -12.69 -0.36 -8.74
C TRP A 299 -11.53 -1.15 -9.34
N GLN A 300 -10.63 -0.45 -9.99
CA GLN A 300 -9.50 -1.02 -10.70
C GLN A 300 -8.23 -0.18 -10.47
N THR A 301 -7.07 -0.75 -10.79
CA THR A 301 -5.79 -0.02 -10.76
C THR A 301 -5.85 1.23 -11.64
N GLU A 302 -6.48 1.12 -12.80
CA GLU A 302 -6.63 2.19 -13.78
C GLU A 302 -7.44 3.37 -13.25
N THR A 303 -8.41 3.15 -12.40
CA THR A 303 -9.22 4.23 -11.80
C THR A 303 -8.57 4.82 -10.55
N GLY A 304 -7.90 3.99 -9.74
CA GLY A 304 -7.23 4.41 -8.51
C GLY A 304 -8.14 4.71 -7.32
N TRP A 305 -9.46 4.62 -7.51
CA TRP A 305 -10.51 4.80 -6.52
C TRP A 305 -11.80 4.10 -6.97
N PRO A 306 -12.83 3.96 -6.11
CA PRO A 306 -14.06 3.23 -6.44
C PRO A 306 -14.81 3.80 -7.65
N ILE A 307 -15.25 2.89 -8.53
CA ILE A 307 -16.18 3.16 -9.64
C ILE A 307 -17.62 3.06 -9.13
N ALA A 308 -17.87 2.07 -8.26
CA ALA A 308 -19.17 1.85 -7.66
C ALA A 308 -19.02 1.45 -6.19
N SER A 309 -19.85 2.02 -5.33
CA SER A 309 -19.86 1.76 -3.90
C SER A 309 -21.20 2.16 -3.26
N ASN A 310 -21.47 1.64 -2.07
CA ASN A 310 -22.43 2.23 -1.14
C ASN A 310 -21.72 3.36 -0.39
N CYS A 311 -22.08 4.60 -0.67
CA CYS A 311 -21.42 5.76 -0.08
C CYS A 311 -21.95 6.01 1.34
N MET A 312 -21.29 5.39 2.33
CA MET A 312 -21.74 5.37 3.72
C MET A 312 -21.83 6.77 4.35
N GLY A 313 -20.94 7.69 3.96
CA GLY A 313 -20.93 9.06 4.46
C GLY A 313 -21.98 10.00 3.83
N LEU A 314 -22.66 9.59 2.76
CA LEU A 314 -23.75 10.34 2.13
C LEU A 314 -25.15 9.85 2.53
N GLY A 315 -25.21 8.78 3.31
CA GLY A 315 -26.43 8.09 3.68
C GLY A 315 -26.49 6.71 3.03
N PRO A 316 -26.43 5.65 3.85
CA PRO A 316 -26.31 4.29 3.34
C PRO A 316 -27.57 3.84 2.61
N LEU A 317 -27.35 3.18 1.47
CA LEU A 317 -28.40 2.44 0.77
C LEU A 317 -28.48 1.00 1.32
N PRO A 318 -29.61 0.29 1.14
CA PRO A 318 -29.69 -1.12 1.51
C PRO A 318 -28.60 -1.94 0.79
N VAL A 319 -27.87 -2.76 1.55
CA VAL A 319 -26.87 -3.66 1.00
C VAL A 319 -27.56 -4.73 0.15
N LYS A 320 -27.05 -4.95 -1.07
CA LYS A 320 -27.44 -6.06 -1.94
C LYS A 320 -26.24 -6.96 -2.14
N TYR A 321 -26.30 -8.15 -1.62
CA TYR A 321 -25.19 -9.11 -1.71
C TYR A 321 -24.76 -9.40 -3.14
N GLY A 322 -23.47 -9.32 -3.41
CA GLY A 322 -22.89 -9.49 -4.73
C GLY A 322 -23.06 -8.29 -5.68
N SER A 323 -23.44 -7.12 -5.12
CA SER A 323 -23.54 -5.86 -5.87
C SER A 323 -22.73 -4.76 -5.19
N PRO A 324 -21.88 -3.99 -5.94
CA PRO A 324 -21.19 -2.81 -5.43
C PRO A 324 -22.10 -1.59 -5.28
N THR A 325 -23.41 -1.77 -5.37
CA THR A 325 -24.52 -0.86 -5.14
C THR A 325 -24.71 0.17 -6.26
N LYS A 326 -23.95 1.24 -6.35
CA LYS A 326 -24.19 2.35 -7.26
C LYS A 326 -22.90 2.99 -7.74
N ALA A 327 -22.90 3.54 -8.96
CA ALA A 327 -21.80 4.36 -9.44
C ALA A 327 -21.55 5.54 -8.48
N VAL A 328 -20.27 5.82 -8.22
CA VAL A 328 -19.87 7.02 -7.49
C VAL A 328 -19.85 8.22 -8.44
N PRO A 329 -19.98 9.46 -7.92
CA PRO A 329 -19.97 10.68 -8.72
C PRO A 329 -18.72 10.86 -9.57
#